data_9ffabdf14748410543ec5e86fddf5dd0
#
_entry.id   9ffabdf14748410543ec5e86fddf5dd0
#
_cell.length_a   1.000
_cell.length_b   1.000
_cell.length_c   1.000
_cell.angle_alpha   90.00
_cell.angle_beta   90.00
_cell.angle_gamma   90.00
#
_symmetry.space_group_name_H-M   'P 1'
#
loop_
_entity.id
_entity.type
_entity.pdbx_description
1 polymer ?
#
loop_
_entity_poly.entity_id
_entity_poly.type
_entity_poly.pdbx_seq_one_letter_code
_entity_poly.pdbx_strand_id
1 'polypeptide(L)'
;MRYAIREKFWTWGDEFFVFDEHQQPVFQVKGEVWSWGHRLSFQDMRGKELAFINQKLMTWMPQYEIFRDGHLFANLVKELTWFNPEYLLDVPGPNDYQIKGDFWHYNYQFQRHGRVVAMVDKAYWTWTDTYGIDVEDGEDDVAILCSAIVIDKVLDDEERRRN
;
A
#
# COMPACT_ATOMS: atom_id res chain seq x y z
N MET A 1 5.14 -7.01 -13.43
CA MET A 1 5.95 -7.49 -12.27
C MET A 1 5.01 -7.99 -11.19
N ARG A 2 5.37 -9.11 -10.54
CA ARG A 2 4.55 -9.69 -9.47
C ARG A 2 5.27 -9.60 -8.12
N TYR A 3 4.56 -9.14 -7.10
CA TYR A 3 5.06 -8.99 -5.74
C TYR A 3 4.20 -9.75 -4.74
N ALA A 4 4.77 -10.09 -3.59
CA ALA A 4 4.09 -10.71 -2.47
C ALA A 4 4.33 -9.94 -1.18
N ILE A 5 3.27 -9.75 -0.39
CA ILE A 5 3.32 -9.14 0.93
C ILE A 5 2.58 -10.06 1.91
N ARG A 6 3.15 -10.26 3.10
CA ARG A 6 2.49 -11.00 4.17
C ARG A 6 1.38 -10.15 4.79
N GLU A 7 0.19 -10.75 4.97
CA GLU A 7 -0.92 -10.09 5.64
C GLU A 7 -0.60 -9.75 7.10
N LYS A 8 -1.19 -8.66 7.57
CA LYS A 8 -1.08 -8.25 8.99
C LYS A 8 0.36 -8.23 9.51
N PHE A 9 1.31 -7.89 8.66
CA PHE A 9 2.73 -7.80 9.03
C PHE A 9 2.97 -6.83 10.21
N TRP A 10 2.07 -5.89 10.45
CA TRP A 10 2.09 -4.94 11.56
C TRP A 10 2.11 -5.56 12.95
N THR A 11 1.74 -6.85 13.07
CA THR A 11 1.76 -7.57 14.35
C THR A 11 3.14 -8.14 14.69
N TRP A 12 4.08 -8.14 13.75
CA TRP A 12 5.36 -8.87 13.86
C TRP A 12 6.58 -7.97 14.11
N GLY A 13 6.38 -6.65 14.18
CA GLY A 13 7.46 -5.70 14.42
C GLY A 13 7.50 -4.58 13.39
N ASP A 14 8.55 -3.76 13.48
CA ASP A 14 8.66 -2.51 12.73
C ASP A 14 9.28 -2.65 11.34
N GLU A 15 9.59 -3.88 10.94
CA GLU A 15 10.26 -4.17 9.66
C GLU A 15 9.61 -5.37 8.99
N PHE A 16 9.35 -5.24 7.69
CA PHE A 16 8.89 -6.35 6.85
C PHE A 16 9.43 -6.22 5.43
N PHE A 17 9.29 -7.32 4.65
CA PHE A 17 9.82 -7.40 3.30
C PHE A 17 8.72 -7.58 2.27
N VAL A 18 8.95 -7.02 1.09
CA VAL A 18 8.22 -7.32 -0.13
C VAL A 18 9.07 -8.29 -0.95
N PHE A 19 8.43 -9.36 -1.42
CA PHE A 19 9.08 -10.44 -2.18
C PHE A 19 8.66 -10.39 -3.65
N ASP A 20 9.51 -10.89 -4.52
CA ASP A 20 9.19 -11.14 -5.90
C ASP A 20 8.53 -12.52 -6.11
N GLU A 21 8.21 -12.87 -7.35
CA GLU A 21 7.62 -14.17 -7.72
C GLU A 21 8.56 -15.36 -7.46
N HIS A 22 9.86 -15.13 -7.30
CA HIS A 22 10.86 -16.13 -6.96
C HIS A 22 11.13 -16.23 -5.45
N GLN A 23 10.30 -15.57 -4.65
CA GLN A 23 10.41 -15.56 -3.18
C GLN A 23 11.69 -14.87 -2.67
N GLN A 24 12.24 -13.97 -3.47
CA GLN A 24 13.39 -13.18 -3.05
C GLN A 24 12.91 -11.83 -2.50
N PRO A 25 13.45 -11.37 -1.37
CA PRO A 25 13.12 -10.05 -0.87
C PRO A 25 13.69 -8.98 -1.82
N VAL A 26 12.83 -8.10 -2.29
CA VAL A 26 13.20 -7.04 -3.25
C VAL A 26 13.08 -5.65 -2.65
N PHE A 27 12.21 -5.47 -1.64
CA PHE A 27 12.12 -4.25 -0.86
C PHE A 27 11.98 -4.56 0.62
N GLN A 28 12.39 -3.61 1.45
CA GLN A 28 12.18 -3.61 2.88
C GLN A 28 11.40 -2.37 3.32
N VAL A 29 10.55 -2.52 4.32
CA VAL A 29 9.78 -1.41 4.89
C VAL A 29 10.09 -1.34 6.37
N LYS A 30 10.44 -0.15 6.84
CA LYS A 30 10.76 0.11 8.25
C LYS A 30 9.81 1.13 8.82
N GLY A 31 9.21 0.80 9.98
CA GLY A 31 8.34 1.69 10.73
C GLY A 31 9.09 2.47 11.79
N GLU A 32 8.63 3.68 12.09
CA GLU A 32 9.08 4.45 13.26
C GLU A 32 8.17 4.18 14.46
N VAL A 33 8.65 3.43 15.44
CA VAL A 33 7.89 2.94 16.61
C VAL A 33 7.34 4.05 17.51
N TRP A 34 8.00 5.19 17.56
CA TRP A 34 7.77 6.22 18.59
C TRP A 34 7.10 7.50 18.06
N SER A 35 6.58 7.48 16.83
CA SER A 35 5.96 8.67 16.26
C SER A 35 4.44 8.72 16.51
N TRP A 36 3.92 9.92 16.68
CA TRP A 36 2.48 10.17 16.63
C TRP A 36 2.01 9.97 15.17
N GLY A 37 1.27 8.89 14.93
CA GLY A 37 0.88 8.45 13.61
C GLY A 37 1.85 7.42 13.01
N HIS A 38 1.44 6.82 11.89
CA HIS A 38 2.24 5.80 11.22
C HIS A 38 3.21 6.45 10.23
N ARG A 39 4.47 6.17 10.41
CA ARG A 39 5.56 6.60 9.54
C ARG A 39 6.34 5.39 9.07
N LEU A 40 6.50 5.25 7.76
CA LEU A 40 7.15 4.10 7.14
C LEU A 40 8.16 4.56 6.11
N SER A 41 9.35 3.98 6.15
CA SER A 41 10.38 4.12 5.12
C SER A 41 10.36 2.90 4.21
N PHE A 42 10.01 3.10 2.94
CA PHE A 42 10.04 2.07 1.91
C PHE A 42 11.40 2.13 1.20
N GLN A 43 12.17 1.06 1.29
CA GLN A 43 13.57 1.02 0.90
C GLN A 43 13.86 -0.12 -0.07
N ASP A 44 14.89 0.03 -0.89
CA ASP A 44 15.49 -1.09 -1.59
C ASP A 44 16.29 -1.99 -0.60
N MET A 45 16.77 -3.14 -1.08
CA MET A 45 17.53 -4.08 -0.25
C MET A 45 18.93 -3.57 0.14
N ARG A 46 19.36 -2.41 -0.37
CA ARG A 46 20.61 -1.73 0.03
C ARG A 46 20.35 -0.67 1.11
N GLY A 47 19.09 -0.46 1.49
CA GLY A 47 18.69 0.52 2.49
C GLY A 47 18.48 1.94 1.92
N LYS A 48 18.49 2.12 0.60
CA LYS A 48 18.12 3.39 -0.02
C LYS A 48 16.63 3.60 0.07
N GLU A 49 16.21 4.70 0.68
CA GLU A 49 14.80 5.09 0.72
C GLU A 49 14.30 5.44 -0.69
N LEU A 50 13.23 4.77 -1.11
CA LEU A 50 12.54 5.00 -2.38
C LEU A 50 11.26 5.82 -2.18
N ALA A 51 10.64 5.68 -1.01
CA ALA A 51 9.50 6.47 -0.60
C ALA A 51 9.41 6.51 0.93
N PHE A 52 8.83 7.59 1.44
CA PHE A 52 8.49 7.75 2.84
C PHE A 52 6.98 7.97 2.97
N ILE A 53 6.34 7.19 3.80
CA ILE A 53 4.88 7.23 4.01
C ILE A 53 4.62 7.87 5.38
N ASN A 54 3.75 8.87 5.41
CA ASN A 54 3.36 9.57 6.62
C ASN A 54 1.85 9.64 6.75
N GLN A 55 1.32 9.16 7.87
CA GLN A 55 -0.10 9.30 8.18
C GLN A 55 -0.44 10.75 8.51
N LYS A 56 -1.42 11.32 7.83
CA LYS A 56 -1.97 12.62 8.16
C LYS A 56 -2.94 12.48 9.33
N LEU A 57 -2.64 13.15 10.42
CA LEU A 57 -3.48 13.12 11.62
C LEU A 57 -4.64 14.11 11.52
N MET A 58 -5.68 13.89 12.34
CA MET A 58 -6.85 14.75 12.46
C MET A 58 -7.64 14.90 11.16
N THR A 59 -7.73 13.83 10.36
CA THR A 59 -8.58 13.75 9.18
C THR A 59 -9.82 12.90 9.46
N TRP A 60 -10.95 13.24 8.83
CA TRP A 60 -12.20 12.45 8.97
C TRP A 60 -12.06 11.04 8.41
N MET A 61 -11.35 10.91 7.30
CA MET A 61 -11.04 9.64 6.66
C MET A 61 -9.53 9.40 6.69
N PRO A 62 -9.09 8.14 6.73
CA PRO A 62 -7.68 7.82 6.63
C PRO A 62 -7.04 8.48 5.42
N GLN A 63 -5.96 9.22 5.66
CA GLN A 63 -5.18 9.91 4.65
C GLN A 63 -3.69 9.74 4.93
N TYR A 64 -2.94 9.41 3.89
CA TYR A 64 -1.50 9.22 3.95
C TYR A 64 -0.80 10.01 2.87
N GLU A 65 0.30 10.62 3.22
CA GLU A 65 1.20 11.33 2.32
C GLU A 65 2.36 10.41 1.94
N ILE A 66 2.70 10.37 0.67
CA ILE A 66 3.85 9.63 0.15
C ILE A 66 4.87 10.65 -0.36
N PHE A 67 6.07 10.61 0.20
CA PHE A 67 7.18 11.49 -0.17
C PHE A 67 8.22 10.69 -0.95
N ARG A 68 8.87 11.34 -1.91
CA ARG A 68 10.06 10.86 -2.61
C ARG A 68 11.13 11.94 -2.62
N ASP A 69 12.34 11.57 -2.28
CA ASP A 69 13.48 12.48 -2.18
C ASP A 69 13.13 13.75 -1.37
N GLY A 70 12.38 13.59 -0.28
CA GLY A 70 11.95 14.67 0.61
C GLY A 70 10.81 15.57 0.08
N HIS A 71 10.25 15.28 -1.09
CA HIS A 71 9.15 16.03 -1.69
C HIS A 71 7.85 15.24 -1.67
N LEU A 72 6.74 15.91 -1.40
CA LEU A 72 5.41 15.30 -1.48
C LEU A 72 5.17 14.82 -2.93
N PHE A 73 5.00 13.50 -3.07
CA PHE A 73 4.76 12.85 -4.36
C PHE A 73 3.28 12.55 -4.57
N ALA A 74 2.59 12.01 -3.56
CA ALA A 74 1.20 11.60 -3.67
C ALA A 74 0.46 11.67 -2.34
N ASN A 75 -0.87 11.75 -2.41
CA ASN A 75 -1.77 11.56 -1.27
C ASN A 75 -2.66 10.34 -1.51
N LEU A 76 -2.67 9.41 -0.56
CA LEU A 76 -3.62 8.30 -0.56
C LEU A 76 -4.77 8.62 0.40
N VAL A 77 -5.99 8.66 -0.12
CA VAL A 77 -7.20 9.02 0.63
C VAL A 77 -8.23 7.92 0.51
N LYS A 78 -8.81 7.50 1.65
CA LYS A 78 -9.98 6.65 1.65
C LYS A 78 -11.23 7.49 1.40
N GLU A 79 -12.02 7.10 0.42
CA GLU A 79 -13.26 7.77 0.04
C GLU A 79 -14.46 6.87 0.39
N LEU A 80 -15.52 7.47 0.95
CA LEU A 80 -16.78 6.78 1.14
C LEU A 80 -17.65 6.96 -0.09
N THR A 81 -18.01 5.86 -0.73
CA THR A 81 -19.04 5.84 -1.77
C THR A 81 -20.33 5.24 -1.24
N TRP A 82 -21.40 5.32 -2.02
CA TRP A 82 -22.73 4.81 -1.64
C TRP A 82 -22.76 3.29 -1.39
N PHE A 83 -21.82 2.54 -2.00
CA PHE A 83 -21.84 1.08 -1.99
C PHE A 83 -20.67 0.47 -1.25
N ASN A 84 -19.44 0.91 -1.54
CA ASN A 84 -18.22 0.37 -0.97
C ASN A 84 -17.18 1.47 -0.78
N PRO A 85 -16.29 1.38 0.22
CA PRO A 85 -15.15 2.30 0.31
C PRO A 85 -14.25 2.13 -0.92
N GLU A 86 -13.69 3.24 -1.37
CA GLU A 86 -12.68 3.29 -2.43
C GLU A 86 -11.46 4.06 -1.93
N TYR A 87 -10.34 3.94 -2.61
CA TYR A 87 -9.18 4.77 -2.34
C TYR A 87 -8.79 5.54 -3.60
N LEU A 88 -8.33 6.75 -3.40
CA LEU A 88 -7.73 7.60 -4.43
C LEU A 88 -6.26 7.81 -4.08
N LEU A 89 -5.37 7.47 -5.00
CA LEU A 89 -3.98 7.91 -4.97
C LEU A 89 -3.86 9.11 -5.89
N ASP A 90 -3.87 10.29 -5.28
CA ASP A 90 -3.73 11.57 -5.96
C ASP A 90 -2.26 11.83 -6.25
N VAL A 91 -1.90 11.79 -7.51
CA VAL A 91 -0.54 11.97 -8.03
C VAL A 91 -0.50 13.24 -8.91
N PRO A 92 0.60 14.00 -8.92
CA PRO A 92 0.69 15.22 -9.72
C PRO A 92 0.32 15.02 -11.20
N GLY A 93 -0.48 15.95 -11.71
CA GLY A 93 -1.00 15.89 -13.08
C GLY A 93 -2.21 14.95 -13.22
N PRO A 94 -2.60 14.55 -14.42
CA PRO A 94 -3.76 13.70 -14.68
C PRO A 94 -3.41 12.20 -14.51
N ASN A 95 -2.68 11.84 -13.44
CA ASN A 95 -2.10 10.50 -13.28
C ASN A 95 -2.65 9.73 -12.08
N ASP A 96 -3.78 10.16 -11.54
CA ASP A 96 -4.38 9.55 -10.35
C ASP A 96 -4.74 8.08 -10.56
N TYR A 97 -4.60 7.31 -9.49
CA TYR A 97 -5.08 5.93 -9.45
C TYR A 97 -6.36 5.85 -8.62
N GLN A 98 -7.39 5.27 -9.20
CA GLN A 98 -8.58 4.84 -8.48
C GLN A 98 -8.38 3.39 -8.03
N ILE A 99 -8.63 3.11 -6.75
CA ILE A 99 -8.41 1.80 -6.16
C ILE A 99 -9.74 1.28 -5.66
N LYS A 100 -10.21 0.17 -6.25
CA LYS A 100 -11.57 -0.35 -6.08
C LYS A 100 -11.57 -1.86 -5.94
N GLY A 101 -12.50 -2.37 -5.15
CA GLY A 101 -12.74 -3.80 -5.00
C GLY A 101 -13.10 -4.20 -3.58
N ASP A 102 -12.86 -5.47 -3.25
CA ASP A 102 -13.08 -6.04 -1.93
C ASP A 102 -11.77 -6.04 -1.13
N PHE A 103 -11.57 -4.96 -0.37
CA PHE A 103 -10.34 -4.77 0.40
C PHE A 103 -10.19 -5.80 1.52
N TRP A 104 -11.31 -6.19 2.17
CA TRP A 104 -11.29 -7.15 3.27
C TRP A 104 -10.84 -8.55 2.87
N HIS A 105 -11.08 -8.92 1.61
CA HIS A 105 -10.66 -10.19 1.07
C HIS A 105 -9.41 -10.09 0.17
N TYR A 106 -8.72 -8.96 0.19
CA TYR A 106 -7.54 -8.70 -0.66
C TYR A 106 -7.81 -9.02 -2.14
N ASN A 107 -8.95 -8.51 -2.64
CA ASN A 107 -9.34 -8.65 -4.04
C ASN A 107 -9.75 -7.29 -4.58
N TYR A 108 -8.78 -6.50 -4.99
CA TYR A 108 -9.00 -5.15 -5.49
C TYR A 108 -8.00 -4.78 -6.58
N GLN A 109 -8.28 -3.70 -7.29
CA GLN A 109 -7.51 -3.28 -8.45
C GLN A 109 -7.22 -1.79 -8.43
N PHE A 110 -6.09 -1.45 -9.04
CA PHE A 110 -5.70 -0.08 -9.34
C PHE A 110 -6.08 0.24 -10.78
N GLN A 111 -6.76 1.35 -10.97
CA GLN A 111 -7.16 1.85 -12.28
C GLN A 111 -6.54 3.21 -12.53
N ARG A 112 -5.97 3.40 -13.72
CA ARG A 112 -5.45 4.67 -14.20
C ARG A 112 -5.92 4.88 -15.63
N HIS A 113 -6.45 6.09 -15.94
CA HIS A 113 -7.02 6.41 -17.25
C HIS A 113 -8.07 5.37 -17.74
N GLY A 114 -8.89 4.85 -16.83
CA GLY A 114 -9.92 3.87 -17.15
C GLY A 114 -9.42 2.44 -17.43
N ARG A 115 -8.13 2.18 -17.25
CA ARG A 115 -7.51 0.86 -17.42
C ARG A 115 -7.04 0.29 -16.08
N VAL A 116 -7.21 -1.01 -15.90
CA VAL A 116 -6.60 -1.73 -14.77
C VAL A 116 -5.10 -1.80 -15.02
N VAL A 117 -4.32 -1.34 -14.06
CA VAL A 117 -2.85 -1.27 -14.13
C VAL A 117 -2.17 -2.09 -13.03
N ALA A 118 -2.90 -2.46 -12.00
CA ALA A 118 -2.44 -3.44 -11.02
C ALA A 118 -3.62 -4.16 -10.38
N MET A 119 -3.37 -5.39 -9.93
CA MET A 119 -4.35 -6.21 -9.22
C MET A 119 -3.74 -6.75 -7.94
N VAL A 120 -4.52 -6.71 -6.87
CA VAL A 120 -4.21 -7.36 -5.59
C VAL A 120 -5.12 -8.57 -5.46
N ASP A 121 -4.53 -9.75 -5.26
CA ASP A 121 -5.25 -11.00 -5.14
C ASP A 121 -4.55 -11.95 -4.15
N LYS A 122 -5.36 -12.59 -3.33
CA LYS A 122 -4.91 -13.60 -2.37
C LYS A 122 -4.84 -15.01 -2.98
N ALA A 123 -5.62 -15.29 -4.02
CA ALA A 123 -5.87 -16.65 -4.52
C ALA A 123 -4.66 -17.32 -5.18
N TYR A 124 -3.68 -16.57 -5.64
CA TYR A 124 -2.56 -17.08 -6.43
C TYR A 124 -1.28 -17.39 -5.65
N TRP A 125 -1.28 -17.15 -4.33
CA TRP A 125 -0.10 -17.37 -3.50
C TRP A 125 -0.26 -18.61 -2.63
N THR A 126 0.76 -19.48 -2.67
CA THR A 126 0.79 -20.73 -1.91
C THR A 126 1.20 -20.54 -0.45
N TRP A 127 1.64 -19.34 -0.09
CA TRP A 127 2.02 -19.03 1.27
C TRP A 127 0.81 -18.62 2.09
N THR A 128 0.73 -19.17 3.29
CA THR A 128 -0.30 -18.79 4.25
C THR A 128 -0.14 -17.31 4.62
N ASP A 129 -1.25 -16.59 4.69
CA ASP A 129 -1.31 -15.19 5.08
C ASP A 129 -0.47 -14.26 4.18
N THR A 130 -0.51 -14.50 2.88
CA THR A 130 0.18 -13.68 1.87
C THR A 130 -0.79 -13.27 0.78
N TYR A 131 -0.69 -12.04 0.31
CA TYR A 131 -1.40 -11.57 -0.89
C TYR A 131 -0.40 -11.13 -1.96
N GLY A 132 -0.80 -11.29 -3.22
CA GLY A 132 -0.01 -10.90 -4.38
C GLY A 132 -0.45 -9.57 -4.94
N ILE A 133 0.49 -8.88 -5.57
CA ILE A 133 0.27 -7.65 -6.30
C ILE A 133 0.89 -7.81 -7.68
N ASP A 134 0.05 -7.89 -8.71
CA ASP A 134 0.47 -7.90 -10.09
C ASP A 134 0.45 -6.46 -10.63
N VAL A 135 1.58 -5.95 -11.07
CA VAL A 135 1.74 -4.60 -11.62
C VAL A 135 2.06 -4.68 -13.10
N GLU A 136 1.34 -3.94 -13.95
CA GLU A 136 1.63 -3.84 -15.39
C GLU A 136 3.00 -3.19 -15.63
N ASP A 137 3.66 -3.61 -16.70
CA ASP A 137 4.96 -3.05 -17.10
C ASP A 137 4.84 -1.55 -17.42
N GLY A 138 5.78 -0.79 -16.88
CA GLY A 138 5.83 0.67 -17.06
C GLY A 138 5.02 1.48 -16.06
N GLU A 139 4.33 0.82 -15.14
CA GLU A 139 3.65 1.49 -14.02
C GLU A 139 4.63 1.78 -12.87
N ASP A 140 4.19 2.60 -11.93
CA ASP A 140 4.97 2.97 -10.76
C ASP A 140 4.81 1.94 -9.64
N ASP A 141 5.66 0.92 -9.64
CA ASP A 141 5.64 -0.17 -8.67
C ASP A 141 5.71 0.34 -7.23
N VAL A 142 6.56 1.32 -6.96
CA VAL A 142 6.75 1.86 -5.61
C VAL A 142 5.47 2.55 -5.12
N ALA A 143 4.82 3.36 -5.95
CA ALA A 143 3.58 4.02 -5.58
C ALA A 143 2.45 3.03 -5.32
N ILE A 144 2.32 2.00 -6.17
CA ILE A 144 1.31 0.94 -6.04
C ILE A 144 1.56 0.11 -4.77
N LEU A 145 2.80 -0.33 -4.53
CA LEU A 145 3.17 -1.09 -3.34
C LEU A 145 2.96 -0.29 -2.05
N CYS A 146 3.40 0.97 -2.01
CA CYS A 146 3.15 1.86 -0.87
C CYS A 146 1.65 1.99 -0.58
N SER A 147 0.82 2.13 -1.61
CA SER A 147 -0.64 2.23 -1.46
C SER A 147 -1.25 0.94 -0.91
N ALA A 148 -0.84 -0.22 -1.41
CA ALA A 148 -1.32 -1.51 -0.91
C ALA A 148 -0.94 -1.73 0.57
N ILE A 149 0.27 -1.35 0.96
CA ILE A 149 0.76 -1.39 2.34
C ILE A 149 -0.09 -0.50 3.26
N VAL A 150 -0.39 0.72 2.83
CA VAL A 150 -1.25 1.64 3.59
C VAL A 150 -2.67 1.10 3.73
N ILE A 151 -3.24 0.55 2.66
CA ILE A 151 -4.59 -0.04 2.69
C ILE A 151 -4.64 -1.18 3.71
N ASP A 152 -3.65 -2.07 3.71
CA ASP A 152 -3.55 -3.16 4.69
C ASP A 152 -3.47 -2.61 6.13
N LYS A 153 -2.71 -1.53 6.35
CA LYS A 153 -2.65 -0.86 7.65
C LYS A 153 -3.97 -0.27 8.07
N VAL A 154 -4.70 0.37 7.16
CA VAL A 154 -6.04 0.93 7.45
C VAL A 154 -7.01 -0.18 7.83
N LEU A 155 -6.97 -1.31 7.14
CA LEU A 155 -7.81 -2.48 7.45
C LEU A 155 -7.49 -3.05 8.84
N ASP A 156 -6.21 -3.20 9.18
CA ASP A 156 -5.78 -3.65 10.52
C ASP A 156 -6.26 -2.70 11.62
N ASP A 157 -6.13 -1.39 11.44
CA ASP A 157 -6.61 -0.40 12.40
C ASP A 157 -8.14 -0.43 12.56
N GLU A 158 -8.88 -0.61 11.47
CA GLU A 158 -10.34 -0.73 11.51
C GLU A 158 -10.79 -2.02 12.22
N GLU A 159 -10.11 -3.14 11.98
CA GLU A 159 -10.39 -4.41 12.67
C GLU A 159 -10.17 -4.28 14.18
N ARG A 160 -9.07 -3.66 14.59
CA ARG A 160 -8.75 -3.43 16.03
C ARG A 160 -9.76 -2.52 16.72
N ARG A 161 -10.35 -1.56 16.01
CA ARG A 161 -11.40 -0.67 16.58
C ARG A 161 -12.76 -1.37 16.74
N ARG A 162 -13.00 -2.45 15.99
CA ARG A 162 -14.25 -3.22 16.07
C ARG A 162 -14.25 -4.26 17.19
N ASN A 163 -13.06 -4.68 17.63
CA ASN A 163 -12.83 -5.65 18.69
C ASN A 163 -12.56 -4.95 20.02
#